data_0e0f10cb0acf9226f0fd40b2ae916945
#
_entry.id   0e0f10cb0acf9226f0fd40b2ae916945
#
_cell.length_a   1.000
_cell.length_b   1.000
_cell.length_c   1.000
_cell.angle_alpha   90.00
_cell.angle_beta   90.00
_cell.angle_gamma   90.00
#
_symmetry.space_group_name_H-M   'P 1'
#
loop_
_entity.id
_entity.type
_entity.pdbx_description
1 polymer ?
#
loop_
_entity_poly.entity_id
_entity_poly.type
_entity_poly.pdbx_seq_one_letter_code
_entity_poly.pdbx_strand_id
1 'polypeptide(L)'
;SIFQIEESREVLLKYTALILFFDAMSTVPFAYLRLEHKPMKFAAIRLVNIVATVVFNILFIVILKKGIEYVFISNVIASVLTFVLLIPVIIKNLKISFNRALINELLRFSLPYIPAGISANIIQVVNRPILTALTNDHTVGIFQANYRLGIFMMLFVSMFEFAWRPFFLQNAKDPNAKQLFSKVMTLFLTVAAVIFIFLTLFIDNIVAIPLPGRGYLVGKAYWAGLSIVPVILLSYVFYGIYVNLMAGIYIEKKTKYLIYITGSAAVINIAANFILIPVIGMMGAAVATLISYVVEV
;
A
#
# COMPACT_ATOMS: atom_id res chain seq x y z
N SER A 1 -31.92 5.89 -16.36
CA SER A 1 -32.63 4.89 -15.76
C SER A 1 -31.87 4.17 -14.66
N ILE A 2 -32.56 4.01 -13.52
CA ILE A 2 -31.99 3.42 -12.30
C ILE A 2 -31.58 1.95 -12.54
N PHE A 3 -32.32 1.18 -13.31
CA PHE A 3 -32.06 -0.22 -13.63
C PHE A 3 -30.77 -0.45 -14.41
N GLN A 4 -30.39 0.41 -15.34
CA GLN A 4 -29.13 0.31 -16.08
C GLN A 4 -27.91 0.61 -15.19
N ILE A 5 -28.06 1.45 -14.16
CA ILE A 5 -27.01 1.74 -13.19
C ILE A 5 -26.81 0.53 -12.25
N GLU A 6 -27.88 -0.19 -11.90
CA GLU A 6 -27.79 -1.41 -11.09
C GLU A 6 -27.12 -2.57 -11.86
N GLU A 7 -27.50 -2.83 -13.12
CA GLU A 7 -26.86 -3.85 -13.96
C GLU A 7 -25.36 -3.58 -14.16
N SER A 8 -24.99 -2.34 -14.47
CA SER A 8 -23.58 -2.00 -14.66
C SER A 8 -22.77 -2.16 -13.36
N ARG A 9 -23.33 -1.86 -12.20
CA ARG A 9 -22.70 -2.09 -10.90
C ARG A 9 -22.51 -3.56 -10.59
N GLU A 10 -23.50 -4.39 -10.89
CA GLU A 10 -23.42 -5.84 -10.69
C GLU A 10 -22.33 -6.47 -11.54
N VAL A 11 -22.19 -6.07 -12.80
CA VAL A 11 -21.14 -6.54 -13.70
C VAL A 11 -19.76 -6.13 -13.20
N LEU A 12 -19.58 -4.89 -12.74
CA LEU A 12 -18.32 -4.44 -12.16
C LEU A 12 -17.94 -5.20 -10.88
N LEU A 13 -18.92 -5.54 -10.03
CA LEU A 13 -18.70 -6.37 -8.85
C LEU A 13 -18.23 -7.77 -9.22
N LYS A 14 -18.82 -8.39 -10.26
CA LYS A 14 -18.40 -9.70 -10.78
C LYS A 14 -16.96 -9.68 -11.27
N TYR A 15 -16.58 -8.67 -12.06
CA TYR A 15 -15.19 -8.52 -12.51
C TYR A 15 -14.23 -8.30 -11.35
N THR A 16 -14.60 -7.46 -10.38
CA THR A 16 -13.79 -7.23 -9.17
C THR A 16 -13.58 -8.52 -8.39
N ALA A 17 -14.64 -9.32 -8.22
CA ALA A 17 -14.55 -10.62 -7.55
C ALA A 17 -13.62 -11.60 -8.27
N LEU A 18 -13.65 -11.63 -9.62
CA LEU A 18 -12.74 -12.45 -10.42
C LEU A 18 -11.28 -11.99 -10.29
N ILE A 19 -11.02 -10.68 -10.32
CA ILE A 19 -9.68 -10.12 -10.10
C ILE A 19 -9.16 -10.58 -8.75
N LEU A 20 -9.93 -10.34 -7.68
CA LEU A 20 -9.56 -10.72 -6.32
C LEU A 20 -9.30 -12.22 -6.17
N PHE A 21 -10.11 -13.06 -6.82
CA PHE A 21 -9.94 -14.51 -6.81
C PHE A 21 -8.59 -14.93 -7.42
N PHE A 22 -8.28 -14.49 -8.64
CA PHE A 22 -7.03 -14.86 -9.30
C PHE A 22 -5.80 -14.24 -8.62
N ASP A 23 -5.91 -13.03 -8.10
CA ASP A 23 -4.85 -12.36 -7.34
C ASP A 23 -4.57 -13.10 -6.02
N ALA A 24 -5.61 -13.51 -5.30
CA ALA A 24 -5.47 -14.31 -4.08
C ALA A 24 -4.79 -15.65 -4.36
N MET A 25 -5.22 -16.37 -5.42
CA MET A 25 -4.59 -17.63 -5.84
C MET A 25 -3.12 -17.45 -6.25
N SER A 26 -2.74 -16.30 -6.75
CA SER A 26 -1.37 -15.98 -7.17
C SER A 26 -0.46 -15.60 -5.99
N THR A 27 -1.01 -15.22 -4.84
CA THR A 27 -0.24 -14.71 -3.69
C THR A 27 0.74 -15.76 -3.14
N VAL A 28 0.29 -17.00 -2.92
CA VAL A 28 1.12 -18.09 -2.38
C VAL A 28 2.24 -18.49 -3.35
N PRO A 29 1.99 -18.73 -4.65
CA PRO A 29 3.05 -18.99 -5.61
C PRO A 29 4.09 -17.88 -5.72
N PHE A 30 3.68 -16.62 -5.64
CA PHE A 30 4.62 -15.50 -5.61
C PHE A 30 5.47 -15.48 -4.33
N ALA A 31 4.88 -15.78 -3.17
CA ALA A 31 5.62 -15.91 -1.92
C ALA A 31 6.65 -17.05 -2.00
N TYR A 32 6.27 -18.19 -2.60
CA TYR A 32 7.16 -19.31 -2.83
C TYR A 32 8.36 -18.94 -3.73
N LEU A 33 8.13 -18.23 -4.84
CA LEU A 33 9.21 -17.77 -5.71
C LEU A 33 10.23 -16.87 -4.99
N ARG A 34 9.77 -16.05 -4.05
CA ARG A 34 10.65 -15.22 -3.21
C ARG A 34 11.47 -16.05 -2.23
N LEU A 35 10.86 -17.03 -1.58
CA LEU A 35 11.53 -17.94 -0.66
C LEU A 35 12.58 -18.82 -1.35
N GLU A 36 12.31 -19.24 -2.59
CA GLU A 36 13.22 -20.02 -3.43
C GLU A 36 14.33 -19.19 -4.09
N HIS A 37 14.46 -17.91 -3.72
CA HIS A 37 15.47 -16.99 -4.31
C HIS A 37 15.41 -16.95 -5.85
N LYS A 38 14.19 -16.94 -6.44
CA LYS A 38 13.96 -16.85 -7.90
C LYS A 38 13.42 -15.47 -8.30
N PRO A 39 14.17 -14.37 -8.04
CA PRO A 39 13.67 -13.01 -8.24
C PRO A 39 13.37 -12.69 -9.69
N MET A 40 14.15 -13.26 -10.64
CA MET A 40 13.94 -13.03 -12.08
C MET A 40 12.60 -13.58 -12.56
N LYS A 41 12.20 -14.79 -12.11
CA LYS A 41 10.88 -15.34 -12.45
C LYS A 41 9.76 -14.52 -11.84
N PHE A 42 9.90 -14.12 -10.58
CA PHE A 42 8.96 -13.23 -9.90
C PHE A 42 8.80 -11.91 -10.67
N ALA A 43 9.92 -11.25 -10.99
CA ALA A 43 9.91 -9.96 -11.70
C ALA A 43 9.34 -10.10 -13.12
N ALA A 44 9.71 -11.14 -13.87
CA ALA A 44 9.22 -11.38 -15.22
C ALA A 44 7.69 -11.55 -15.25
N ILE A 45 7.11 -12.37 -14.35
CA ILE A 45 5.66 -12.58 -14.29
C ILE A 45 4.94 -11.28 -13.90
N ARG A 46 5.48 -10.51 -12.94
CA ARG A 46 4.95 -9.20 -12.56
C ARG A 46 5.01 -8.20 -13.71
N LEU A 47 6.11 -8.19 -14.46
CA LEU A 47 6.25 -7.33 -15.63
C LEU A 47 5.22 -7.68 -16.69
N VAL A 48 5.01 -8.97 -16.98
CA VAL A 48 3.97 -9.43 -17.91
C VAL A 48 2.58 -8.96 -17.48
N ASN A 49 2.26 -9.03 -16.19
CA ASN A 49 0.99 -8.52 -15.64
C ASN A 49 0.82 -7.01 -15.91
N ILE A 50 1.85 -6.22 -15.59
CA ILE A 50 1.83 -4.76 -15.80
C ILE A 50 1.69 -4.43 -17.30
N VAL A 51 2.50 -5.05 -18.13
CA VAL A 51 2.46 -4.84 -19.59
C VAL A 51 1.10 -5.23 -20.16
N ALA A 52 0.56 -6.38 -19.76
CA ALA A 52 -0.77 -6.82 -20.19
C ALA A 52 -1.84 -5.80 -19.78
N THR A 53 -1.84 -5.35 -18.52
CA THR A 53 -2.79 -4.33 -18.04
C THR A 53 -2.70 -3.05 -18.88
N VAL A 54 -1.50 -2.55 -19.13
CA VAL A 54 -1.29 -1.32 -19.92
C VAL A 54 -1.73 -1.52 -21.38
N VAL A 55 -1.32 -2.61 -22.01
CA VAL A 55 -1.64 -2.90 -23.42
C VAL A 55 -3.14 -3.04 -23.61
N PHE A 56 -3.83 -3.83 -22.76
CA PHE A 56 -5.28 -3.99 -22.87
C PHE A 56 -6.04 -2.69 -22.53
N ASN A 57 -5.57 -1.89 -21.58
CA ASN A 57 -6.16 -0.58 -21.33
C ASN A 57 -6.02 0.36 -22.53
N ILE A 58 -4.85 0.42 -23.16
CA ILE A 58 -4.65 1.22 -24.38
C ILE A 58 -5.54 0.69 -25.49
N LEU A 59 -5.56 -0.62 -25.71
CA LEU A 59 -6.38 -1.25 -26.75
C LEU A 59 -7.87 -0.93 -26.58
N PHE A 60 -8.43 -1.18 -25.39
CA PHE A 60 -9.86 -1.04 -25.18
C PHE A 60 -10.29 0.42 -25.04
N ILE A 61 -9.54 1.26 -24.31
CA ILE A 61 -9.98 2.63 -24.01
C ILE A 61 -9.56 3.60 -25.11
N VAL A 62 -8.29 3.52 -25.58
CA VAL A 62 -7.76 4.51 -26.53
C VAL A 62 -8.12 4.13 -27.96
N ILE A 63 -7.88 2.87 -28.37
CA ILE A 63 -8.08 2.41 -29.75
C ILE A 63 -9.54 2.08 -30.01
N LEU A 64 -10.16 1.24 -29.17
CA LEU A 64 -11.53 0.78 -29.36
C LEU A 64 -12.58 1.70 -28.74
N LYS A 65 -12.15 2.75 -28.00
CA LYS A 65 -13.02 3.77 -27.35
C LYS A 65 -14.16 3.17 -26.55
N LYS A 66 -13.88 2.05 -25.84
CA LYS A 66 -14.84 1.34 -24.98
C LYS A 66 -15.00 2.05 -23.63
N GLY A 67 -16.09 1.76 -22.91
CA GLY A 67 -16.39 2.33 -21.60
C GLY A 67 -15.44 1.88 -20.49
N ILE A 68 -15.64 2.46 -19.31
CA ILE A 68 -14.82 2.23 -18.09
C ILE A 68 -14.81 0.75 -17.64
N GLU A 69 -15.82 -0.02 -17.99
CA GLU A 69 -15.94 -1.45 -17.70
C GLU A 69 -14.76 -2.26 -18.26
N TYR A 70 -14.21 -1.81 -19.39
CA TYR A 70 -13.08 -2.47 -20.05
C TYR A 70 -11.75 -2.29 -19.27
N VAL A 71 -11.68 -1.35 -18.33
CA VAL A 71 -10.56 -1.27 -17.38
C VAL A 71 -10.57 -2.50 -16.48
N PHE A 72 -11.75 -2.91 -16.00
CA PHE A 72 -11.90 -4.11 -15.17
C PHE A 72 -11.62 -5.37 -15.97
N ILE A 73 -12.09 -5.45 -17.20
CA ILE A 73 -11.80 -6.58 -18.12
C ILE A 73 -10.30 -6.68 -18.35
N SER A 74 -9.58 -5.58 -18.60
CA SER A 74 -8.12 -5.56 -18.76
C SER A 74 -7.41 -6.14 -17.53
N ASN A 75 -7.87 -5.76 -16.32
CA ASN A 75 -7.32 -6.28 -15.08
C ASN A 75 -7.66 -7.78 -14.89
N VAL A 76 -8.88 -8.23 -15.20
CA VAL A 76 -9.24 -9.66 -15.17
C VAL A 76 -8.30 -10.46 -16.09
N ILE A 77 -8.11 -10.02 -17.34
CA ILE A 77 -7.21 -10.70 -18.29
C ILE A 77 -5.78 -10.77 -17.74
N ALA A 78 -5.27 -9.67 -17.18
CA ALA A 78 -3.93 -9.62 -16.62
C ALA A 78 -3.77 -10.55 -15.40
N SER A 79 -4.78 -10.61 -14.50
CA SER A 79 -4.78 -11.50 -13.32
C SER A 79 -4.88 -12.97 -13.73
N VAL A 80 -5.74 -13.31 -14.71
CA VAL A 80 -5.84 -14.67 -15.26
C VAL A 80 -4.51 -15.06 -15.91
N LEU A 81 -3.93 -14.21 -16.74
CA LEU A 81 -2.63 -14.47 -17.39
C LEU A 81 -1.54 -14.72 -16.34
N THR A 82 -1.50 -13.90 -15.29
CA THR A 82 -0.57 -14.08 -14.17
C THR A 82 -0.74 -15.45 -13.51
N PHE A 83 -1.97 -15.84 -13.21
CA PHE A 83 -2.28 -17.13 -12.62
C PHE A 83 -1.85 -18.28 -13.53
N VAL A 84 -2.13 -18.20 -14.82
CA VAL A 84 -1.72 -19.21 -15.83
C VAL A 84 -0.20 -19.35 -15.86
N LEU A 85 0.55 -18.26 -15.84
CA LEU A 85 2.03 -18.28 -15.81
C LEU A 85 2.58 -18.89 -14.50
N LEU A 86 1.80 -18.86 -13.42
CA LEU A 86 2.17 -19.47 -12.14
C LEU A 86 1.78 -20.95 -12.02
N ILE A 87 0.92 -21.48 -12.91
CA ILE A 87 0.49 -22.89 -12.89
C ILE A 87 1.67 -23.88 -12.83
N PRO A 88 2.77 -23.73 -13.61
CA PRO A 88 3.90 -24.63 -13.50
C PRO A 88 4.57 -24.64 -12.13
N VAL A 89 4.57 -23.49 -11.43
CA VAL A 89 5.09 -23.37 -10.08
C VAL A 89 4.18 -24.08 -9.09
N ILE A 90 2.85 -23.93 -9.27
CA ILE A 90 1.83 -24.57 -8.44
C ILE A 90 1.92 -26.09 -8.58
N ILE A 91 1.85 -26.63 -9.80
CA ILE A 91 1.83 -28.09 -10.06
C ILE A 91 3.09 -28.76 -9.52
N LYS A 92 4.25 -28.13 -9.70
CA LYS A 92 5.52 -28.69 -9.22
C LYS A 92 5.58 -28.86 -7.70
N ASN A 93 4.87 -28.00 -6.96
CA ASN A 93 4.97 -27.93 -5.49
C ASN A 93 3.68 -28.33 -4.78
N LEU A 94 2.62 -28.63 -5.53
CA LEU A 94 1.33 -29.00 -4.97
C LEU A 94 1.42 -30.43 -4.39
N LYS A 95 1.27 -30.49 -3.06
CA LYS A 95 1.06 -31.76 -2.34
C LYS A 95 -0.30 -31.70 -1.70
N ILE A 96 -1.20 -32.54 -2.17
CA ILE A 96 -2.54 -32.64 -1.59
C ILE A 96 -2.42 -33.45 -0.30
N SER A 97 -2.28 -32.75 0.83
CA SER A 97 -2.33 -33.35 2.17
C SER A 97 -3.18 -32.48 3.08
N PHE A 98 -4.06 -33.09 3.83
CA PHE A 98 -4.91 -32.42 4.80
C PHE A 98 -4.38 -32.67 6.21
N ASN A 99 -3.84 -31.62 6.83
CA ASN A 99 -3.40 -31.67 8.22
C ASN A 99 -4.16 -30.62 9.03
N ARG A 100 -5.14 -31.08 9.82
CA ARG A 100 -6.01 -30.23 10.64
C ARG A 100 -5.24 -29.38 11.65
N ALA A 101 -4.17 -29.92 12.24
CA ALA A 101 -3.35 -29.20 13.21
C ALA A 101 -2.64 -28.03 12.54
N LEU A 102 -2.05 -28.26 11.36
CA LEU A 102 -1.39 -27.21 10.57
C LEU A 102 -2.37 -26.13 10.10
N ILE A 103 -3.57 -26.53 9.65
CA ILE A 103 -4.60 -25.56 9.25
C ILE A 103 -5.01 -24.68 10.43
N ASN A 104 -5.23 -25.25 11.61
CA ASN A 104 -5.58 -24.48 12.79
C ASN A 104 -4.46 -23.51 13.20
N GLU A 105 -3.19 -23.95 13.12
CA GLU A 105 -2.04 -23.07 13.38
C GLU A 105 -2.00 -21.90 12.37
N LEU A 106 -2.16 -22.19 11.08
CA LEU A 106 -2.19 -21.17 10.03
C LEU A 106 -3.36 -20.20 10.20
N LEU A 107 -4.55 -20.67 10.50
CA LEU A 107 -5.72 -19.82 10.76
C LEU A 107 -5.50 -18.95 11.99
N ARG A 108 -5.00 -19.51 13.08
CA ARG A 108 -4.70 -18.75 14.31
C ARG A 108 -3.66 -17.66 14.07
N PHE A 109 -2.70 -17.90 13.17
CA PHE A 109 -1.68 -16.94 12.79
C PHE A 109 -2.24 -15.87 11.83
N SER A 110 -3.04 -16.27 10.83
CA SER A 110 -3.46 -15.38 9.74
C SER A 110 -4.75 -14.62 10.02
N LEU A 111 -5.68 -15.17 10.81
CA LEU A 111 -6.97 -14.52 11.06
C LEU A 111 -6.85 -13.11 11.68
N PRO A 112 -5.90 -12.82 12.59
CA PRO A 112 -5.69 -11.49 13.12
C PRO A 112 -5.26 -10.44 12.08
N TYR A 113 -4.73 -10.87 10.93
CA TYR A 113 -4.35 -9.93 9.86
C TYR A 113 -5.54 -9.29 9.16
N ILE A 114 -6.72 -9.93 9.18
CA ILE A 114 -7.90 -9.37 8.50
C ILE A 114 -8.30 -8.05 9.16
N PRO A 115 -8.65 -8.00 10.46
CA PRO A 115 -8.98 -6.74 11.11
C PRO A 115 -7.81 -5.75 11.16
N ALA A 116 -6.57 -6.22 11.33
CA ALA A 116 -5.39 -5.37 11.29
C ALA A 116 -5.20 -4.71 9.91
N GLY A 117 -5.38 -5.47 8.83
CA GLY A 117 -5.31 -4.94 7.46
C GLY A 117 -6.43 -3.95 7.13
N ILE A 118 -7.65 -4.20 7.63
CA ILE A 118 -8.76 -3.24 7.51
C ILE A 118 -8.41 -1.95 8.23
N SER A 119 -7.90 -2.01 9.45
CA SER A 119 -7.49 -0.85 10.23
C SER A 119 -6.38 -0.05 9.54
N ALA A 120 -5.36 -0.71 9.02
CA ALA A 120 -4.29 -0.07 8.27
C ALA A 120 -4.81 0.63 6.99
N ASN A 121 -5.77 0.02 6.28
CA ASN A 121 -6.42 0.66 5.13
C ASN A 121 -7.27 1.87 5.56
N ILE A 122 -7.96 1.80 6.69
CA ILE A 122 -8.72 2.94 7.23
C ILE A 122 -7.80 4.15 7.40
N ILE A 123 -6.64 4.00 8.03
CA ILE A 123 -5.68 5.10 8.23
C ILE A 123 -5.30 5.76 6.90
N GLN A 124 -5.15 4.98 5.82
CA GLN A 124 -4.74 5.51 4.52
C GLN A 124 -5.87 6.21 3.75
N VAL A 125 -7.11 5.78 3.90
CA VAL A 125 -8.21 6.25 3.04
C VAL A 125 -9.22 7.16 3.73
N VAL A 126 -9.33 7.10 5.07
CA VAL A 126 -10.41 7.76 5.82
C VAL A 126 -10.28 9.28 5.86
N ASN A 127 -9.09 9.82 5.69
CA ASN A 127 -8.86 11.27 5.64
C ASN A 127 -9.70 11.95 4.56
N ARG A 128 -9.83 11.31 3.39
CA ARG A 128 -10.57 11.88 2.25
C ARG A 128 -12.07 12.06 2.55
N PRO A 129 -12.83 11.01 2.95
CA PRO A 129 -14.26 11.18 3.24
C PRO A 129 -14.52 12.13 4.40
N ILE A 130 -13.69 12.13 5.45
CA ILE A 130 -13.86 13.06 6.58
C ILE A 130 -13.55 14.50 6.13
N LEU A 131 -12.48 14.71 5.36
CA LEU A 131 -12.16 16.03 4.82
C LEU A 131 -13.26 16.53 3.89
N THR A 132 -13.86 15.66 3.05
CA THR A 132 -15.00 16.00 2.19
C THR A 132 -16.23 16.42 3.02
N ALA A 133 -16.51 15.71 4.11
CA ALA A 133 -17.64 16.00 4.99
C ALA A 133 -17.47 17.30 5.81
N LEU A 134 -16.24 17.66 6.16
CA LEU A 134 -15.94 18.81 7.04
C LEU A 134 -15.47 20.06 6.27
N THR A 135 -15.17 19.96 4.98
CA THR A 135 -14.66 21.07 4.16
C THR A 135 -15.38 21.13 2.80
N ASN A 136 -14.67 21.39 1.73
CA ASN A 136 -15.19 21.45 0.36
C ASN A 136 -14.30 20.66 -0.62
N ASP A 137 -14.83 20.37 -1.81
CA ASP A 137 -14.14 19.58 -2.84
C ASP A 137 -12.84 20.23 -3.31
N HIS A 138 -12.72 21.55 -3.29
CA HIS A 138 -11.51 22.27 -3.63
C HIS A 138 -10.38 21.95 -2.65
N THR A 139 -10.66 22.02 -1.35
CA THR A 139 -9.70 21.66 -0.30
C THR A 139 -9.27 20.20 -0.38
N VAL A 140 -10.22 19.30 -0.64
CA VAL A 140 -9.95 17.86 -0.85
C VAL A 140 -9.04 17.67 -2.06
N GLY A 141 -9.29 18.38 -3.16
CA GLY A 141 -8.44 18.33 -4.37
C GLY A 141 -7.00 18.75 -4.09
N ILE A 142 -6.81 19.87 -3.38
CA ILE A 142 -5.48 20.35 -2.97
C ILE A 142 -4.80 19.33 -2.05
N PHE A 143 -5.51 18.84 -1.03
CA PHE A 143 -4.98 17.81 -0.12
C PHE A 143 -4.52 16.57 -0.88
N GLN A 144 -5.34 16.01 -1.76
CA GLN A 144 -5.04 14.79 -2.51
C GLN A 144 -3.83 14.95 -3.44
N ALA A 145 -3.70 16.11 -4.10
CA ALA A 145 -2.56 16.39 -4.95
C ALA A 145 -1.24 16.40 -4.16
N ASN A 146 -1.24 17.05 -2.99
CA ASN A 146 -0.07 17.15 -2.13
C ASN A 146 0.21 15.87 -1.34
N TYR A 147 -0.84 15.15 -0.91
CA TYR A 147 -0.69 13.85 -0.26
C TYR A 147 0.06 12.84 -1.16
N ARG A 148 -0.21 12.90 -2.48
CA ARG A 148 0.50 12.05 -3.47
C ARG A 148 2.01 12.33 -3.53
N LEU A 149 2.48 13.50 -3.15
CA LEU A 149 3.92 13.79 -3.10
C LEU A 149 4.65 12.99 -2.01
N GLY A 150 3.92 12.49 -1.01
CA GLY A 150 4.43 11.52 -0.04
C GLY A 150 4.80 10.15 -0.63
N ILE A 151 4.43 9.89 -1.92
CA ILE A 151 4.69 8.61 -2.60
C ILE A 151 6.18 8.26 -2.63
N PHE A 152 7.07 9.24 -2.69
CA PHE A 152 8.51 8.98 -2.71
C PHE A 152 8.99 8.30 -1.44
N MET A 153 8.55 8.78 -0.26
CA MET A 153 8.87 8.15 1.02
C MET A 153 8.13 6.81 1.17
N MET A 154 6.87 6.75 0.76
CA MET A 154 6.08 5.50 0.76
C MET A 154 6.75 4.42 -0.08
N LEU A 155 7.25 4.75 -1.27
CA LEU A 155 7.97 3.80 -2.13
C LEU A 155 9.26 3.30 -1.46
N PHE A 156 10.03 4.19 -0.84
CA PHE A 156 11.23 3.80 -0.09
C PHE A 156 10.88 2.79 1.02
N VAL A 157 9.86 3.11 1.84
CA VAL A 157 9.41 2.22 2.93
C VAL A 157 8.90 0.88 2.37
N SER A 158 8.14 0.90 1.28
CA SER A 158 7.60 -0.32 0.65
C SER A 158 8.69 -1.22 0.09
N MET A 159 9.73 -0.64 -0.55
CA MET A 159 10.88 -1.39 -1.04
C MET A 159 11.69 -1.98 0.11
N PHE A 160 11.87 -1.20 1.19
CA PHE A 160 12.49 -1.69 2.41
C PHE A 160 11.68 -2.86 3.01
N GLU A 161 10.38 -2.72 3.20
CA GLU A 161 9.49 -3.75 3.73
C GLU A 161 9.58 -5.04 2.91
N PHE A 162 9.60 -4.90 1.58
CA PHE A 162 9.70 -6.05 0.67
C PHE A 162 10.99 -6.86 0.89
N ALA A 163 12.12 -6.19 1.12
CA ALA A 163 13.40 -6.82 1.41
C ALA A 163 13.50 -7.28 2.88
N TRP A 164 12.92 -6.51 3.80
CA TRP A 164 13.01 -6.72 5.24
C TRP A 164 12.31 -8.00 5.69
N ARG A 165 11.12 -8.30 5.16
CA ARG A 165 10.35 -9.48 5.57
C ARG A 165 11.09 -10.81 5.41
N PRO A 166 11.63 -11.19 4.23
CA PRO A 166 12.41 -12.41 4.12
C PRO A 166 13.70 -12.35 4.93
N PHE A 167 14.36 -11.18 5.04
CA PHE A 167 15.60 -11.01 5.75
C PHE A 167 15.46 -11.33 7.25
N PHE A 168 14.50 -10.73 7.96
CA PHE A 168 14.37 -11.00 9.39
C PHE A 168 13.90 -12.42 9.68
N LEU A 169 13.08 -13.03 8.80
CA LEU A 169 12.66 -14.42 8.97
C LEU A 169 13.82 -15.41 8.82
N GLN A 170 14.74 -15.17 7.88
CA GLN A 170 15.91 -16.00 7.68
C GLN A 170 16.90 -15.87 8.84
N ASN A 171 17.07 -14.68 9.40
CA ASN A 171 18.04 -14.40 10.47
C ASN A 171 17.42 -14.48 11.87
N ALA A 172 16.14 -14.88 12.01
CA ALA A 172 15.45 -14.93 13.30
C ALA A 172 16.09 -15.81 14.36
N LYS A 173 16.82 -16.86 13.93
CA LYS A 173 17.50 -17.83 14.82
C LYS A 173 18.98 -17.50 15.07
N ASP A 174 19.52 -16.44 14.47
CA ASP A 174 20.90 -16.01 14.68
C ASP A 174 21.06 -15.50 16.13
N PRO A 175 22.08 -15.94 16.88
CA PRO A 175 22.37 -15.40 18.21
C PRO A 175 22.53 -13.89 18.26
N ASN A 176 22.99 -13.28 17.15
CA ASN A 176 23.20 -11.85 17.01
C ASN A 176 22.03 -11.12 16.33
N ALA A 177 20.87 -11.79 16.11
CA ALA A 177 19.72 -11.22 15.40
C ALA A 177 19.31 -9.84 15.91
N LYS A 178 19.27 -9.63 17.23
CA LYS A 178 18.92 -8.34 17.85
C LYS A 178 19.86 -7.21 17.44
N GLN A 179 21.18 -7.48 17.45
CA GLN A 179 22.16 -6.48 17.05
C GLN A 179 22.08 -6.19 15.55
N LEU A 180 21.86 -7.23 14.75
CA LEU A 180 21.68 -7.11 13.30
C LEU A 180 20.44 -6.25 12.97
N PHE A 181 19.30 -6.52 13.61
CA PHE A 181 18.07 -5.77 13.39
C PHE A 181 18.18 -4.32 13.86
N SER A 182 18.88 -4.07 14.99
CA SER A 182 19.18 -2.71 15.43
C SER A 182 20.03 -1.92 14.44
N LYS A 183 21.07 -2.56 13.85
CA LYS A 183 21.88 -1.93 12.80
C LYS A 183 21.07 -1.61 11.54
N VAL A 184 20.18 -2.52 11.12
CA VAL A 184 19.30 -2.30 9.99
C VAL A 184 18.34 -1.16 10.26
N MET A 185 17.76 -1.06 11.48
CA MET A 185 16.91 0.05 11.91
C MET A 185 17.66 1.39 11.84
N THR A 186 18.88 1.44 12.36
CA THR A 186 19.72 2.65 12.32
C THR A 186 20.00 3.07 10.87
N LEU A 187 20.37 2.13 10.01
CA LEU A 187 20.61 2.40 8.60
C LEU A 187 19.33 2.91 7.91
N PHE A 188 18.20 2.24 8.15
CA PHE A 188 16.90 2.66 7.63
C PHE A 188 16.57 4.10 8.03
N LEU A 189 16.69 4.43 9.33
CA LEU A 189 16.41 5.78 9.83
C LEU A 189 17.34 6.83 9.24
N THR A 190 18.63 6.49 9.08
CA THR A 190 19.60 7.40 8.47
C THR A 190 19.22 7.73 7.03
N VAL A 191 18.91 6.72 6.22
CA VAL A 191 18.50 6.91 4.82
C VAL A 191 17.15 7.65 4.75
N ALA A 192 16.17 7.25 5.57
CA ALA A 192 14.87 7.90 5.64
C ALA A 192 14.97 9.38 6.02
N ALA A 193 15.87 9.74 6.98
CA ALA A 193 16.11 11.11 7.38
C ALA A 193 16.73 11.93 6.25
N VAL A 194 17.70 11.37 5.51
CA VAL A 194 18.29 12.05 4.33
C VAL A 194 17.23 12.31 3.27
N ILE A 195 16.40 11.30 2.94
CA ILE A 195 15.31 11.45 1.96
C ILE A 195 14.31 12.50 2.46
N PHE A 196 13.92 12.46 3.73
CA PHE A 196 13.00 13.41 4.34
C PHE A 196 13.50 14.84 4.23
N ILE A 197 14.75 15.09 4.65
CA ILE A 197 15.38 16.43 4.59
C ILE A 197 15.46 16.90 3.14
N PHE A 198 15.96 16.06 2.24
CA PHE A 198 16.08 16.40 0.83
C PHE A 198 14.73 16.78 0.22
N LEU A 199 13.72 15.92 0.37
CA LEU A 199 12.39 16.19 -0.19
C LEU A 199 11.75 17.42 0.44
N THR A 200 11.89 17.62 1.76
CA THR A 200 11.32 18.78 2.44
C THR A 200 11.95 20.09 1.97
N LEU A 201 13.28 20.12 1.78
CA LEU A 201 13.98 21.33 1.33
C LEU A 201 13.73 21.64 -0.15
N PHE A 202 13.57 20.64 -0.99
CA PHE A 202 13.46 20.82 -2.44
C PHE A 202 12.05 20.63 -2.99
N ILE A 203 11.03 20.43 -2.14
CA ILE A 203 9.67 20.15 -2.63
C ILE A 203 9.13 21.26 -3.52
N ASP A 204 9.36 22.53 -3.17
CA ASP A 204 8.93 23.68 -3.95
C ASP A 204 9.60 23.71 -5.33
N ASN A 205 10.88 23.37 -5.40
CA ASN A 205 11.61 23.26 -6.66
C ASN A 205 11.12 22.08 -7.51
N ILE A 206 10.83 20.95 -6.88
CA ILE A 206 10.34 19.73 -7.56
C ILE A 206 8.99 20.00 -8.20
N VAL A 207 8.03 20.59 -7.48
CA VAL A 207 6.70 20.87 -8.02
C VAL A 207 6.72 21.96 -9.10
N ALA A 208 7.70 22.86 -9.05
CA ALA A 208 7.90 23.93 -10.01
C ALA A 208 8.67 23.53 -11.28
N ILE A 209 9.04 22.25 -11.44
CA ILE A 209 9.70 21.75 -12.67
C ILE A 209 8.77 22.01 -13.86
N PRO A 210 9.22 22.77 -14.90
CA PRO A 210 8.40 23.06 -16.05
C PRO A 210 8.23 21.83 -16.95
N LEU A 211 7.00 21.55 -17.35
CA LEU A 211 6.67 20.50 -18.31
C LEU A 211 6.29 21.13 -19.67
N PRO A 212 6.91 20.72 -20.77
CA PRO A 212 6.58 21.22 -22.10
C PRO A 212 5.08 21.05 -22.40
N GLY A 213 4.39 22.16 -22.73
CA GLY A 213 2.97 22.16 -23.08
C GLY A 213 1.97 21.92 -21.92
N ARG A 214 2.43 21.75 -20.68
CA ARG A 214 1.57 21.45 -19.51
C ARG A 214 1.78 22.37 -18.29
N GLY A 215 2.68 23.33 -18.37
CA GLY A 215 3.01 24.22 -17.25
C GLY A 215 4.00 23.60 -16.27
N TYR A 216 3.62 23.37 -15.02
CA TYR A 216 4.47 22.80 -13.96
C TYR A 216 4.13 21.34 -13.66
N LEU A 217 5.06 20.62 -13.04
CA LEU A 217 4.85 19.23 -12.60
C LEU A 217 3.58 19.10 -11.72
N VAL A 218 3.40 20.05 -10.81
CA VAL A 218 2.14 20.23 -10.07
C VAL A 218 1.60 21.62 -10.38
N GLY A 219 0.34 21.70 -10.83
CA GLY A 219 -0.28 22.99 -11.19
C GLY A 219 -0.30 23.96 -10.01
N LYS A 220 -0.07 25.26 -10.29
CA LYS A 220 -0.01 26.31 -9.27
C LYS A 220 -1.20 26.36 -8.31
N ALA A 221 -2.38 25.97 -8.78
CA ALA A 221 -3.61 25.91 -7.96
C ALA A 221 -3.48 24.96 -6.73
N TYR A 222 -2.56 23.99 -6.79
CA TYR A 222 -2.35 23.02 -5.72
C TYR A 222 -1.22 23.40 -4.75
N TRP A 223 -0.44 24.45 -5.03
CA TRP A 223 0.71 24.86 -4.21
C TRP A 223 0.32 25.32 -2.81
N ALA A 224 -0.91 25.79 -2.63
CA ALA A 224 -1.44 26.14 -1.30
C ALA A 224 -1.40 24.97 -0.27
N GLY A 225 -1.28 23.73 -0.74
CA GLY A 225 -1.19 22.55 0.10
C GLY A 225 0.22 22.04 0.35
N LEU A 226 1.27 22.65 -0.18
CA LEU A 226 2.65 22.14 -0.05
C LEU A 226 3.11 22.02 1.41
N SER A 227 2.58 22.85 2.30
CA SER A 227 2.88 22.80 3.74
C SER A 227 2.54 21.48 4.41
N ILE A 228 1.61 20.67 3.85
CA ILE A 228 1.30 19.35 4.42
C ILE A 228 2.34 18.29 4.04
N VAL A 229 3.13 18.49 2.98
CA VAL A 229 4.04 17.46 2.44
C VAL A 229 5.08 17.00 3.45
N PRO A 230 5.79 17.88 4.18
CA PRO A 230 6.72 17.46 5.22
C PRO A 230 6.08 16.59 6.30
N VAL A 231 4.84 16.91 6.69
CA VAL A 231 4.10 16.13 7.69
C VAL A 231 3.77 14.74 7.16
N ILE A 232 3.35 14.62 5.90
CA ILE A 232 3.07 13.33 5.26
C ILE A 232 4.36 12.51 5.08
N LEU A 233 5.47 13.13 4.66
CA LEU A 233 6.76 12.45 4.56
C LEU A 233 7.20 11.90 5.93
N LEU A 234 7.07 12.70 6.99
CA LEU A 234 7.40 12.28 8.36
C LEU A 234 6.48 11.13 8.82
N SER A 235 5.20 11.19 8.46
CA SER A 235 4.25 10.11 8.74
C SER A 235 4.73 8.77 8.17
N TYR A 236 5.23 8.75 6.94
CA TYR A 236 5.78 7.54 6.33
C TYR A 236 7.11 7.09 6.95
N VAL A 237 7.91 8.00 7.53
CA VAL A 237 9.08 7.59 8.33
C VAL A 237 8.64 6.78 9.54
N PHE A 238 7.62 7.25 10.29
CA PHE A 238 7.05 6.50 11.42
C PHE A 238 6.43 5.18 10.99
N TYR A 239 5.70 5.15 9.89
CA TYR A 239 5.24 3.90 9.30
C TYR A 239 6.40 2.92 9.02
N GLY A 240 7.53 3.42 8.51
CA GLY A 240 8.73 2.60 8.29
C GLY A 240 9.37 2.09 9.59
N ILE A 241 9.32 2.86 10.68
CA ILE A 241 9.74 2.40 12.02
C ILE A 241 8.83 1.25 12.47
N TYR A 242 7.52 1.40 12.36
CA TYR A 242 6.55 0.35 12.65
C TYR A 242 6.85 -0.93 11.85
N VAL A 243 7.12 -0.83 10.54
CA VAL A 243 7.50 -1.97 9.69
C VAL A 243 8.74 -2.69 10.21
N ASN A 244 9.73 -1.96 10.71
CA ASN A 244 10.91 -2.55 11.35
C ASN A 244 10.55 -3.32 12.63
N LEU A 245 9.77 -2.70 13.52
CA LEU A 245 9.41 -3.26 14.82
C LEU A 245 8.51 -4.48 14.71
N MET A 246 7.72 -4.58 13.63
CA MET A 246 6.88 -5.75 13.36
C MET A 246 7.65 -7.07 13.31
N ALA A 247 8.96 -7.06 13.01
CA ALA A 247 9.77 -8.26 12.94
C ALA A 247 9.65 -9.12 14.21
N GLY A 248 9.66 -8.49 15.40
CA GLY A 248 9.48 -9.20 16.66
C GLY A 248 8.14 -9.92 16.79
N ILE A 249 7.06 -9.25 16.38
CA ILE A 249 5.69 -9.79 16.41
C ILE A 249 5.56 -11.01 15.48
N TYR A 250 6.18 -10.94 14.30
CA TYR A 250 6.16 -12.04 13.33
C TYR A 250 6.99 -13.24 13.79
N ILE A 251 8.20 -12.99 14.31
CA ILE A 251 9.10 -14.06 14.78
C ILE A 251 8.48 -14.82 15.96
N GLU A 252 7.84 -14.09 16.88
CA GLU A 252 7.18 -14.68 18.05
C GLU A 252 5.77 -15.20 17.75
N LYS A 253 5.29 -15.09 16.49
CA LYS A 253 3.94 -15.47 16.06
C LYS A 253 2.81 -14.80 16.88
N LYS A 254 3.09 -13.64 17.47
CA LYS A 254 2.16 -12.89 18.32
C LYS A 254 1.27 -11.92 17.54
N THR A 255 0.72 -12.36 16.42
CA THR A 255 -0.05 -11.51 15.47
C THR A 255 -1.29 -10.84 16.05
N LYS A 256 -1.77 -11.29 17.19
CA LYS A 256 -2.88 -10.64 17.93
C LYS A 256 -2.58 -9.16 18.25
N TYR A 257 -1.32 -8.84 18.54
CA TYR A 257 -0.93 -7.47 18.89
C TYR A 257 -1.11 -6.51 17.71
N LEU A 258 -1.05 -7.01 16.46
CA LEU A 258 -1.30 -6.19 15.28
C LEU A 258 -2.69 -5.55 15.29
N ILE A 259 -3.71 -6.31 15.75
CA ILE A 259 -5.09 -5.79 15.85
C ILE A 259 -5.13 -4.60 16.82
N TYR A 260 -4.47 -4.72 17.97
CA TYR A 260 -4.49 -3.66 18.98
C TYR A 260 -3.70 -2.43 18.50
N ILE A 261 -2.53 -2.63 17.91
CA ILE A 261 -1.67 -1.56 17.41
C ILE A 261 -2.36 -0.81 16.26
N THR A 262 -2.71 -1.50 15.17
CA THR A 262 -3.33 -0.84 14.01
C THR A 262 -4.77 -0.41 14.29
N GLY A 263 -5.50 -1.15 15.14
CA GLY A 263 -6.85 -0.79 15.55
C GLY A 263 -6.89 0.48 16.37
N SER A 264 -6.03 0.62 17.38
CA SER A 264 -5.93 1.86 18.18
C SER A 264 -5.51 3.03 17.31
N ALA A 265 -4.53 2.84 16.42
CA ALA A 265 -4.08 3.86 15.49
C ALA A 265 -5.21 4.32 14.55
N ALA A 266 -6.04 3.40 14.02
CA ALA A 266 -7.19 3.74 13.18
C ALA A 266 -8.26 4.53 13.94
N VAL A 267 -8.58 4.15 15.18
CA VAL A 267 -9.53 4.89 16.03
C VAL A 267 -9.00 6.29 16.32
N ILE A 268 -7.72 6.41 16.69
CA ILE A 268 -7.07 7.69 16.95
C ILE A 268 -7.02 8.54 15.68
N ASN A 269 -6.77 7.94 14.50
CA ASN A 269 -6.82 8.65 13.23
C ASN A 269 -8.18 9.30 12.99
N ILE A 270 -9.26 8.53 13.14
CA ILE A 270 -10.62 9.03 12.94
C ILE A 270 -10.90 10.18 13.94
N ALA A 271 -10.62 9.97 15.23
CA ALA A 271 -10.83 10.98 16.27
C ALA A 271 -10.02 12.26 15.98
N ALA A 272 -8.73 12.12 15.67
CA ALA A 272 -7.85 13.24 15.35
C ALA A 272 -8.33 14.01 14.10
N ASN A 273 -8.82 13.34 13.07
CA ASN A 273 -9.40 13.99 11.90
C ASN A 273 -10.60 14.86 12.28
N PHE A 274 -11.56 14.35 13.07
CA PHE A 274 -12.73 15.12 13.50
C PHE A 274 -12.37 16.29 14.40
N ILE A 275 -11.31 16.19 15.19
CA ILE A 275 -10.87 17.26 16.10
C ILE A 275 -10.04 18.30 15.34
N LEU A 276 -9.10 17.88 14.50
CA LEU A 276 -8.09 18.77 13.93
C LEU A 276 -8.54 19.41 12.60
N ILE A 277 -9.32 18.72 11.76
CA ILE A 277 -9.76 19.30 10.48
C ILE A 277 -10.58 20.58 10.68
N PRO A 278 -11.54 20.68 11.61
CA PRO A 278 -12.28 21.92 11.83
C PRO A 278 -11.39 23.10 12.28
N VAL A 279 -10.26 22.83 12.94
CA VAL A 279 -9.37 23.85 13.51
C VAL A 279 -8.28 24.31 12.51
N ILE A 280 -7.64 23.36 11.85
CA ILE A 280 -6.46 23.61 10.99
C ILE A 280 -6.62 23.07 9.56
N GLY A 281 -7.86 22.77 9.14
CA GLY A 281 -8.19 22.38 7.78
C GLY A 281 -7.43 21.12 7.31
N MET A 282 -6.93 21.13 6.08
CA MET A 282 -6.19 20.00 5.48
C MET A 282 -4.92 19.62 6.26
N MET A 283 -4.29 20.56 6.98
CA MET A 283 -3.16 20.24 7.85
C MET A 283 -3.59 19.28 8.97
N GLY A 284 -4.84 19.40 9.47
CA GLY A 284 -5.40 18.50 10.46
C GLY A 284 -5.43 17.06 9.99
N ALA A 285 -5.78 16.81 8.73
CA ALA A 285 -5.77 15.47 8.15
C ALA A 285 -4.34 14.90 8.03
N ALA A 286 -3.36 15.73 7.67
CA ALA A 286 -1.96 15.33 7.62
C ALA A 286 -1.40 14.99 9.01
N VAL A 287 -1.69 15.83 10.01
CA VAL A 287 -1.29 15.61 11.42
C VAL A 287 -1.99 14.39 12.02
N ALA A 288 -3.27 14.15 11.70
CA ALA A 288 -3.99 12.95 12.12
C ALA A 288 -3.30 11.67 11.59
N THR A 289 -2.82 11.69 10.34
CA THR A 289 -2.03 10.57 9.78
C THR A 289 -0.72 10.39 10.54
N LEU A 290 0.00 11.48 10.83
CA LEU A 290 1.24 11.42 11.60
C LEU A 290 1.02 10.82 12.99
N ILE A 291 0.03 11.33 13.74
CA ILE A 291 -0.31 10.82 15.07
C ILE A 291 -0.61 9.31 15.01
N SER A 292 -1.34 8.86 14.00
CA SER A 292 -1.69 7.45 13.85
C SER A 292 -0.47 6.56 13.68
N TYR A 293 0.47 6.94 12.82
CA TYR A 293 1.70 6.16 12.63
C TYR A 293 2.67 6.26 13.81
N VAL A 294 2.64 7.37 14.57
CA VAL A 294 3.36 7.46 15.85
C VAL A 294 2.79 6.48 16.87
N VAL A 295 1.47 6.31 16.91
CA VAL A 295 0.79 5.36 17.82
C VAL A 295 1.06 3.90 17.43
N GLU A 296 1.34 3.60 16.15
CA GLU A 296 1.72 2.25 15.73
C GLU A 296 3.12 1.83 16.22
N VAL A 297 3.99 2.78 16.56
CA VAL A 297 5.38 2.55 17.03
C VAL A 297 5.42 2.26 18.52
#